data_95cc01e77c6d58061d191cbd722e843a
#
_entry.id   95cc01e77c6d58061d191cbd722e843a
#
_cell.length_a   1.000
_cell.length_b   1.000
_cell.length_c   1.000
_cell.angle_alpha   90.00
_cell.angle_beta   90.00
_cell.angle_gamma   90.00
#
_symmetry.space_group_name_H-M   'P 1'
#
loop_
_entity.id
_entity.type
_entity.pdbx_description
1 polymer ?
#
loop_
_entity_poly.entity_id
_entity_poly.type
_entity_poly.pdbx_seq_one_letter_code
_entity_poly.pdbx_strand_id
1 'polypeptide(L)'
;MHKWISRIILVGLALLAGCVGQGTQTETATYLLSASLPAKTASAKSTTTVLVSPTRAHPGFDTPRMAYLREANRLEYYAYHRWVEAPARMLTPLIAQSLEANGSFGAVVQSPASVRGNLRLDTELVNFIHDFTQKPSRLRMTLRAQLVDVGSGAVLGTRTFESQINASAEAAPGGAAAANLATAEILSQLTEWCAAVAK
;
A
#
# COMPACT_ATOMS: atom_id res chain seq x y z
N MET A 1 39.72 29.30 -54.70
CA MET A 1 39.92 28.91 -53.30
C MET A 1 38.67 29.10 -52.44
N HIS A 2 37.88 30.16 -52.63
CA HIS A 2 36.68 30.41 -51.80
C HIS A 2 35.56 29.33 -51.90
N LYS A 3 35.34 28.70 -53.02
CA LYS A 3 34.28 27.71 -53.28
C LYS A 3 34.55 26.35 -52.55
N TRP A 4 35.77 26.02 -52.28
CA TRP A 4 36.12 24.77 -51.54
C TRP A 4 35.99 24.92 -50.04
N ILE A 5 36.32 26.10 -49.51
CA ILE A 5 36.17 26.39 -48.06
C ILE A 5 34.68 26.40 -47.67
N SER A 6 33.80 26.96 -48.55
CA SER A 6 32.36 26.99 -48.32
C SER A 6 31.71 25.59 -48.29
N ARG A 7 32.24 24.65 -49.12
CA ARG A 7 31.73 23.25 -49.12
C ARG A 7 32.18 22.46 -47.91
N ILE A 8 33.38 22.71 -47.37
CA ILE A 8 33.89 22.05 -46.15
C ILE A 8 33.12 22.52 -44.91
N ILE A 9 32.79 23.81 -44.85
CA ILE A 9 31.97 24.37 -43.73
C ILE A 9 30.54 23.81 -43.76
N LEU A 10 29.94 23.61 -44.94
CA LEU A 10 28.58 23.07 -45.05
C LEU A 10 28.51 21.59 -44.65
N VAL A 11 29.55 20.80 -44.95
CA VAL A 11 29.64 19.39 -44.54
C VAL A 11 29.91 19.25 -43.02
N GLY A 12 30.71 20.16 -42.45
CA GLY A 12 30.96 20.18 -40.98
C GLY A 12 29.72 20.51 -40.16
N LEU A 13 28.84 21.39 -40.66
CA LEU A 13 27.61 21.75 -39.98
C LEU A 13 26.54 20.64 -40.01
N ALA A 14 26.55 19.80 -41.06
CA ALA A 14 25.61 18.67 -41.17
C ALA A 14 25.94 17.52 -40.22
N LEU A 15 27.17 17.40 -39.72
CA LEU A 15 27.58 16.35 -38.77
C LEU A 15 27.25 16.66 -37.30
N LEU A 16 26.89 17.90 -36.99
CA LEU A 16 26.51 18.34 -35.62
C LEU A 16 25.01 18.16 -35.32
N ALA A 17 24.18 17.83 -36.33
CA ALA A 17 22.74 17.66 -36.14
C ALA A 17 22.31 16.25 -35.67
N GLY A 18 23.26 15.34 -35.44
CA GLY A 18 23.00 13.92 -35.23
C GLY A 18 22.79 13.42 -33.80
N CYS A 19 22.81 14.28 -32.78
CA CYS A 19 22.72 13.82 -31.36
C CYS A 19 21.60 14.48 -30.55
N VAL A 20 20.44 14.72 -31.16
CA VAL A 20 19.21 14.86 -30.35
C VAL A 20 18.63 13.47 -30.19
N GLY A 21 19.25 12.67 -29.32
CA GLY A 21 18.66 11.44 -28.83
C GLY A 21 17.36 11.79 -28.13
N GLN A 22 16.22 11.47 -28.74
CA GLN A 22 14.95 11.40 -28.04
C GLN A 22 15.11 10.35 -26.96
N GLY A 23 15.52 10.78 -25.75
CA GLY A 23 15.40 9.98 -24.56
C GLY A 23 13.92 9.65 -24.40
N THR A 24 13.53 8.41 -24.68
CA THR A 24 12.21 7.89 -24.33
C THR A 24 12.09 8.09 -22.83
N GLN A 25 11.34 9.12 -22.41
CA GLN A 25 11.00 9.29 -21.01
C GLN A 25 10.18 8.06 -20.63
N THR A 26 10.79 7.16 -19.87
CA THR A 26 10.07 6.02 -19.33
C THR A 26 9.06 6.57 -18.33
N GLU A 27 7.80 6.58 -18.71
CA GLU A 27 6.70 7.08 -17.86
C GLU A 27 6.61 6.22 -16.61
N THR A 28 6.48 6.88 -15.44
CA THR A 28 6.33 6.18 -14.17
C THR A 28 4.88 5.72 -14.02
N ALA A 29 4.67 4.41 -13.98
CA ALA A 29 3.38 3.82 -13.71
C ALA A 29 3.01 3.95 -12.23
N THR A 30 1.81 4.46 -11.96
CA THR A 30 1.31 4.67 -10.60
C THR A 30 0.15 3.72 -10.29
N TYR A 31 0.18 3.07 -9.12
CA TYR A 31 -0.79 2.07 -8.70
C TYR A 31 -1.57 2.56 -7.48
N LEU A 32 -2.85 2.23 -7.46
CA LEU A 32 -3.74 2.47 -6.32
C LEU A 32 -3.89 1.16 -5.52
N LEU A 33 -3.82 1.27 -4.20
CA LEU A 33 -4.24 0.19 -3.32
C LEU A 33 -5.75 0.26 -3.16
N SER A 34 -6.43 -0.80 -3.59
CA SER A 34 -7.87 -0.96 -3.47
C SER A 34 -8.18 -2.38 -3.05
N ALA A 35 -9.20 -2.57 -2.24
CA ALA A 35 -9.59 -3.90 -1.80
C ALA A 35 -11.11 -4.06 -1.86
N SER A 36 -11.57 -5.26 -2.18
CA SER A 36 -12.97 -5.61 -1.98
C SER A 36 -13.27 -5.58 -0.49
N LEU A 37 -14.33 -4.87 -0.12
CA LEU A 37 -14.73 -4.77 1.28
C LEU A 37 -15.39 -6.09 1.74
N PRO A 38 -15.22 -6.48 3.02
CA PRO A 38 -15.88 -7.66 3.57
C PRO A 38 -17.41 -7.49 3.51
N ALA A 39 -18.09 -8.61 3.37
CA ALA A 39 -19.55 -8.62 3.41
C ALA A 39 -20.05 -8.24 4.81
N LYS A 40 -21.25 -7.62 4.86
CA LYS A 40 -21.92 -7.31 6.12
C LYS A 40 -22.27 -8.60 6.86
N THR A 41 -21.68 -8.78 8.04
CA THR A 41 -21.90 -10.00 8.87
C THR A 41 -22.70 -9.74 10.13
N ALA A 42 -22.82 -8.48 10.58
CA ALA A 42 -23.54 -8.13 11.79
C ALA A 42 -24.92 -7.51 11.51
N SER A 43 -25.92 -7.99 12.24
CA SER A 43 -27.29 -7.45 12.25
C SER A 43 -27.60 -6.65 13.53
N ALA A 44 -26.74 -6.73 14.54
CA ALA A 44 -26.98 -6.09 15.85
C ALA A 44 -26.66 -4.58 15.78
N LYS A 45 -27.57 -3.77 16.36
CA LYS A 45 -27.31 -2.33 16.56
C LYS A 45 -26.31 -2.15 17.71
N SER A 46 -25.03 -2.07 17.40
CA SER A 46 -24.02 -1.66 18.36
C SER A 46 -24.10 -0.14 18.60
N THR A 47 -23.78 0.29 19.80
CA THR A 47 -23.59 1.72 20.15
C THR A 47 -22.10 2.09 20.22
N THR A 48 -21.22 1.12 20.03
CA THR A 48 -19.77 1.30 20.13
C THR A 48 -19.23 2.09 18.96
N THR A 49 -18.52 3.19 19.25
CA THR A 49 -17.78 3.99 18.26
C THR A 49 -16.31 3.58 18.27
N VAL A 50 -15.78 3.23 17.10
CA VAL A 50 -14.36 2.92 16.89
C VAL A 50 -13.65 4.10 16.23
N LEU A 51 -12.56 4.56 16.85
CA LEU A 51 -11.62 5.51 16.26
C LEU A 51 -10.51 4.74 15.55
N VAL A 52 -10.37 4.93 14.25
CA VAL A 52 -9.28 4.34 13.45
C VAL A 52 -8.14 5.35 13.39
N SER A 53 -7.02 5.05 14.04
CA SER A 53 -5.80 5.86 13.97
C SER A 53 -5.16 5.77 12.58
N PRO A 54 -4.42 6.81 12.13
CA PRO A 54 -3.59 6.69 10.95
C PRO A 54 -2.66 5.48 11.05
N THR A 55 -2.67 4.61 10.04
CA THR A 55 -1.80 3.44 9.99
C THR A 55 -0.34 3.90 9.91
N ARG A 56 0.50 3.40 10.80
CA ARG A 56 1.95 3.60 10.75
C ARG A 56 2.58 2.55 9.84
N ALA A 57 3.81 2.79 9.39
CA ALA A 57 4.58 1.79 8.65
C ALA A 57 6.02 1.72 9.17
N HIS A 58 6.64 0.55 9.02
CA HIS A 58 8.09 0.46 9.16
C HIS A 58 8.78 1.34 8.11
N PRO A 59 9.95 1.95 8.42
CA PRO A 59 10.60 2.96 7.56
C PRO A 59 10.80 2.53 6.11
N GLY A 60 11.06 1.25 5.85
CA GLY A 60 11.20 0.70 4.49
C GLY A 60 9.90 0.71 3.68
N PHE A 61 8.74 0.88 4.31
CA PHE A 61 7.42 0.84 3.68
C PHE A 61 6.63 2.16 3.86
N ASP A 62 7.18 3.14 4.56
CA ASP A 62 6.60 4.49 4.71
C ASP A 62 6.99 5.39 3.53
N THR A 63 6.72 4.92 2.34
CA THR A 63 7.07 5.58 1.08
C THR A 63 6.12 5.12 -0.03
N PRO A 64 5.82 5.97 -1.03
CA PRO A 64 5.07 5.54 -2.20
C PRO A 64 5.89 4.63 -3.16
N ARG A 65 7.17 4.36 -2.89
CA ARG A 65 7.98 3.45 -3.70
C ARG A 65 7.51 2.00 -3.52
N MET A 66 7.37 1.26 -4.62
CA MET A 66 7.05 -0.16 -4.57
C MET A 66 8.31 -0.96 -4.19
N ALA A 67 8.25 -1.62 -3.04
CA ALA A 67 9.35 -2.42 -2.50
C ALA A 67 9.34 -3.85 -3.08
N TYR A 68 10.53 -4.39 -3.36
CA TYR A 68 10.69 -5.80 -3.75
C TYR A 68 11.98 -6.42 -3.18
N LEU A 69 12.05 -7.76 -3.16
CA LEU A 69 13.23 -8.55 -2.82
C LEU A 69 13.58 -9.47 -3.98
N ARG A 70 14.86 -9.52 -4.35
CA ARG A 70 15.44 -10.58 -5.20
C ARG A 70 16.34 -11.51 -4.41
N GLU A 71 16.92 -11.00 -3.35
CA GLU A 71 17.80 -11.70 -2.43
C GLU A 71 17.32 -11.48 -1.00
N ALA A 72 17.56 -12.45 -0.13
CA ALA A 72 17.20 -12.32 1.29
C ALA A 72 17.87 -11.09 1.92
N ASN A 73 17.08 -10.34 2.71
CA ASN A 73 17.54 -9.15 3.44
C ASN A 73 18.00 -7.96 2.58
N ARG A 74 17.75 -7.98 1.27
CA ARG A 74 18.09 -6.88 0.36
C ARG A 74 16.83 -6.22 -0.16
N LEU A 75 16.44 -5.11 0.48
CA LEU A 75 15.29 -4.30 0.06
C LEU A 75 15.67 -3.44 -1.14
N GLU A 76 14.90 -3.57 -2.21
CA GLU A 76 15.03 -2.77 -3.44
C GLU A 76 13.69 -2.10 -3.76
N TYR A 77 13.72 -1.09 -4.66
CA TYR A 77 12.51 -0.40 -5.10
C TYR A 77 12.47 -0.31 -6.62
N TYR A 78 11.27 -0.47 -7.18
CA TYR A 78 11.08 -0.28 -8.62
C TYR A 78 11.42 1.14 -9.05
N ALA A 79 12.12 1.29 -10.17
CA ALA A 79 12.53 2.59 -10.69
C ALA A 79 11.36 3.36 -11.34
N TYR A 80 10.46 2.65 -12.03
CA TYR A 80 9.40 3.24 -12.86
C TYR A 80 7.99 2.82 -12.42
N HIS A 81 7.85 2.28 -11.20
CA HIS A 81 6.57 1.85 -10.64
C HIS A 81 6.46 2.31 -9.18
N ARG A 82 5.33 2.92 -8.86
CA ARG A 82 5.09 3.44 -7.51
C ARG A 82 3.64 3.35 -7.12
N TRP A 83 3.36 3.40 -5.86
CA TRP A 83 2.03 3.64 -5.33
C TRP A 83 1.65 5.11 -5.52
N VAL A 84 0.35 5.42 -5.59
CA VAL A 84 -0.16 6.80 -5.63
C VAL A 84 0.20 7.55 -4.34
N GLU A 85 0.24 6.85 -3.21
CA GLU A 85 0.60 7.34 -1.89
C GLU A 85 1.28 6.19 -1.10
N ALA A 86 1.93 6.49 0.04
CA ALA A 86 2.47 5.45 0.91
C ALA A 86 1.38 4.44 1.30
N PRO A 87 1.64 3.12 1.19
CA PRO A 87 0.63 2.08 1.44
C PRO A 87 -0.10 2.22 2.78
N ALA A 88 0.60 2.59 3.84
CA ALA A 88 -0.01 2.81 5.16
C ALA A 88 -1.09 3.91 5.13
N ARG A 89 -0.88 4.99 4.37
CA ARG A 89 -1.89 6.07 4.24
C ARG A 89 -3.11 5.61 3.43
N MET A 90 -2.90 4.77 2.42
CA MET A 90 -4.00 4.18 1.66
C MET A 90 -4.78 3.14 2.47
N LEU A 91 -4.11 2.42 3.39
CA LEU A 91 -4.76 1.42 4.25
C LEU A 91 -5.72 2.04 5.26
N THR A 92 -5.41 3.20 5.83
CA THR A 92 -6.26 3.84 6.85
C THR A 92 -7.73 3.97 6.42
N PRO A 93 -8.08 4.58 5.28
CA PRO A 93 -9.47 4.67 4.82
C PRO A 93 -10.06 3.30 4.47
N LEU A 94 -9.28 2.34 3.95
CA LEU A 94 -9.76 0.99 3.65
C LEU A 94 -10.12 0.21 4.92
N ILE A 95 -9.34 0.37 5.99
CA ILE A 95 -9.64 -0.21 7.32
C ILE A 95 -10.96 0.35 7.86
N ALA A 96 -11.12 1.68 7.83
CA ALA A 96 -12.36 2.30 8.30
C ALA A 96 -13.58 1.82 7.51
N GLN A 97 -13.51 1.84 6.18
CA GLN A 97 -14.57 1.34 5.30
C GLN A 97 -14.91 -0.14 5.54
N SER A 98 -13.89 -0.97 5.80
CA SER A 98 -14.10 -2.39 6.10
C SER A 98 -14.84 -2.62 7.41
N LEU A 99 -14.50 -1.88 8.45
CA LEU A 99 -15.22 -1.92 9.74
C LEU A 99 -16.66 -1.42 9.62
N GLU A 100 -16.89 -0.36 8.84
CA GLU A 100 -18.23 0.16 8.54
C GLU A 100 -19.06 -0.87 7.77
N ALA A 101 -18.48 -1.46 6.71
CA ALA A 101 -19.17 -2.44 5.87
C ALA A 101 -19.56 -3.70 6.64
N ASN A 102 -18.72 -4.16 7.59
CA ASN A 102 -18.99 -5.29 8.44
C ASN A 102 -20.24 -5.07 9.33
N GLY A 103 -20.49 -3.84 9.80
CA GLY A 103 -21.68 -3.46 10.56
C GLY A 103 -21.67 -3.87 12.01
N SER A 104 -20.54 -4.32 12.57
CA SER A 104 -20.41 -4.70 14.00
C SER A 104 -20.36 -3.51 14.94
N PHE A 105 -20.07 -2.32 14.45
CA PHE A 105 -19.93 -1.10 15.24
C PHE A 105 -21.02 -0.08 14.91
N GLY A 106 -21.40 0.74 15.90
CA GLY A 106 -22.40 1.79 15.73
C GLY A 106 -21.89 2.94 14.89
N ALA A 107 -20.60 3.27 15.02
CA ALA A 107 -19.91 4.24 14.20
C ALA A 107 -18.42 3.88 14.06
N VAL A 108 -17.83 4.25 12.92
CA VAL A 108 -16.40 4.16 12.68
C VAL A 108 -15.93 5.54 12.23
N VAL A 109 -14.89 6.07 12.86
CA VAL A 109 -14.40 7.43 12.61
C VAL A 109 -12.89 7.42 12.47
N GLN A 110 -12.38 8.05 11.43
CA GLN A 110 -10.93 8.19 11.25
C GLN A 110 -10.38 9.34 12.12
N SER A 111 -9.29 9.09 12.84
CA SER A 111 -8.58 10.12 13.61
C SER A 111 -7.65 10.94 12.69
N PRO A 112 -7.42 12.24 13.00
CA PRO A 112 -7.98 13.00 14.12
C PRO A 112 -9.45 13.39 13.90
N ALA A 113 -10.26 13.28 14.95
CA ALA A 113 -11.66 13.69 14.92
C ALA A 113 -12.08 14.27 16.28
N SER A 114 -13.05 15.19 16.28
CA SER A 114 -13.59 15.79 17.50
C SER A 114 -14.65 14.91 18.20
N VAL A 115 -14.79 13.66 17.76
CA VAL A 115 -15.76 12.69 18.29
C VAL A 115 -15.09 11.85 19.40
N ARG A 116 -15.82 11.61 20.48
CA ARG A 116 -15.40 10.64 21.50
C ARG A 116 -15.69 9.21 21.01
N GLY A 117 -14.67 8.38 20.94
CA GLY A 117 -14.82 6.95 20.66
C GLY A 117 -14.79 6.12 21.93
N ASN A 118 -15.38 4.93 21.87
CA ASN A 118 -15.26 3.92 22.90
C ASN A 118 -13.97 3.13 22.74
N LEU A 119 -13.65 2.79 21.51
CA LEU A 119 -12.49 2.01 21.14
C LEU A 119 -11.57 2.79 20.19
N ARG A 120 -10.27 2.50 20.25
CA ARG A 120 -9.29 2.99 19.28
C ARG A 120 -8.56 1.80 18.66
N LEU A 121 -8.53 1.77 17.34
CA LEU A 121 -7.76 0.81 16.57
C LEU A 121 -6.48 1.48 16.08
N ASP A 122 -5.35 1.00 16.59
CA ASP A 122 -4.00 1.37 16.14
C ASP A 122 -3.47 0.28 15.23
N THR A 123 -2.93 0.64 14.05
CA THR A 123 -2.40 -0.31 13.08
C THR A 123 -1.00 0.07 12.61
N GLU A 124 -0.19 -0.96 12.26
CA GLU A 124 1.18 -0.81 11.79
C GLU A 124 1.45 -1.77 10.64
N LEU A 125 1.82 -1.22 9.48
CA LEU A 125 2.29 -1.98 8.33
C LEU A 125 3.74 -2.39 8.55
N VAL A 126 3.95 -3.64 8.94
CA VAL A 126 5.26 -4.20 9.28
C VAL A 126 6.01 -4.63 8.03
N ASN A 127 5.28 -5.18 7.03
CA ASN A 127 5.84 -5.66 5.78
C ASN A 127 4.87 -5.45 4.63
N PHE A 128 5.38 -4.99 3.47
CA PHE A 128 4.60 -4.84 2.24
C PHE A 128 5.54 -4.92 1.04
N ILE A 129 5.79 -6.14 0.56
CA ILE A 129 6.91 -6.38 -0.34
C ILE A 129 6.58 -7.42 -1.41
N HIS A 130 7.02 -7.17 -2.66
CA HIS A 130 6.99 -8.14 -3.74
C HIS A 130 8.26 -9.01 -3.68
N ASP A 131 8.10 -10.26 -3.30
CA ASP A 131 9.18 -11.20 -3.01
C ASP A 131 9.43 -12.12 -4.23
N PHE A 132 10.61 -11.98 -4.86
CA PHE A 132 11.10 -12.78 -5.97
C PHE A 132 12.10 -13.87 -5.54
N THR A 133 12.29 -14.09 -4.24
CA THR A 133 13.19 -15.15 -3.76
C THR A 133 12.65 -16.55 -4.05
N GLN A 134 11.38 -16.64 -4.45
CA GLN A 134 10.71 -17.89 -4.87
C GLN A 134 9.94 -17.67 -6.18
N LYS A 135 9.56 -18.78 -6.84
CA LYS A 135 8.74 -18.77 -8.06
C LYS A 135 7.49 -19.62 -7.84
N PRO A 136 6.31 -19.11 -8.20
CA PRO A 136 6.06 -17.72 -8.65
C PRO A 136 6.41 -16.71 -7.56
N SER A 137 6.75 -15.47 -7.97
CA SER A 137 6.95 -14.38 -7.02
C SER A 137 5.64 -14.10 -6.28
N ARG A 138 5.73 -13.54 -5.09
CA ARG A 138 4.55 -13.29 -4.25
C ARG A 138 4.60 -11.94 -3.56
N LEU A 139 3.46 -11.36 -3.34
CA LEU A 139 3.35 -10.27 -2.39
C LEU A 139 3.26 -10.84 -0.97
N ARG A 140 4.04 -10.28 -0.06
CA ARG A 140 3.96 -10.52 1.37
C ARG A 140 3.50 -9.26 2.07
N MET A 141 2.43 -9.35 2.85
CA MET A 141 1.90 -8.27 3.66
C MET A 141 1.77 -8.72 5.11
N THR A 142 2.23 -7.88 6.04
CA THR A 142 2.08 -8.08 7.48
C THR A 142 1.55 -6.80 8.10
N LEU A 143 0.40 -6.87 8.75
CA LEU A 143 -0.25 -5.79 9.48
C LEU A 143 -0.39 -6.18 10.94
N ARG A 144 0.15 -5.38 11.84
CA ARG A 144 -0.07 -5.50 13.28
C ARG A 144 -1.20 -4.55 13.68
N ALA A 145 -2.13 -5.02 14.51
CA ALA A 145 -3.22 -4.21 15.03
C ALA A 145 -3.34 -4.33 16.54
N GLN A 146 -3.76 -3.26 17.18
CA GLN A 146 -4.02 -3.16 18.61
C GLN A 146 -5.35 -2.45 18.81
N LEU A 147 -6.26 -3.08 19.56
CA LEU A 147 -7.55 -2.50 19.96
C LEU A 147 -7.46 -2.05 21.41
N VAL A 148 -7.78 -0.79 21.66
CA VAL A 148 -7.66 -0.12 22.96
C VAL A 148 -9.01 0.40 23.40
N ASP A 149 -9.40 0.16 24.63
CA ASP A 149 -10.51 0.85 25.29
C ASP A 149 -10.10 2.27 25.66
N VAL A 150 -10.78 3.26 25.12
CA VAL A 150 -10.42 4.68 25.29
C VAL A 150 -10.68 5.18 26.70
N GLY A 151 -11.71 4.63 27.36
CA GLY A 151 -12.12 5.04 28.70
C GLY A 151 -11.13 4.62 29.78
N SER A 152 -10.67 3.36 29.73
CA SER A 152 -9.72 2.79 30.69
C SER A 152 -8.26 2.90 30.26
N GLY A 153 -7.99 3.10 28.96
CA GLY A 153 -6.65 2.99 28.38
C GLY A 153 -6.15 1.55 28.23
N ALA A 154 -6.98 0.55 28.55
CA ALA A 154 -6.60 -0.85 28.49
C ALA A 154 -6.51 -1.35 27.06
N VAL A 155 -5.47 -2.16 26.78
CA VAL A 155 -5.34 -2.90 25.52
C VAL A 155 -6.23 -4.13 25.59
N LEU A 156 -7.30 -4.15 24.79
CA LEU A 156 -8.23 -5.28 24.72
C LEU A 156 -7.63 -6.46 23.96
N GLY A 157 -6.78 -6.18 22.98
CA GLY A 157 -6.07 -7.22 22.24
C GLY A 157 -5.04 -6.64 21.28
N THR A 158 -4.08 -7.50 20.92
CA THR A 158 -3.07 -7.24 19.88
C THR A 158 -3.00 -8.47 18.99
N ARG A 159 -2.99 -8.26 17.66
CA ARG A 159 -2.84 -9.35 16.68
C ARG A 159 -2.02 -8.92 15.49
N THR A 160 -1.25 -9.85 14.96
CA THR A 160 -0.55 -9.71 13.69
C THR A 160 -1.27 -10.54 12.64
N PHE A 161 -1.54 -9.93 11.51
CA PHE A 161 -2.17 -10.53 10.33
C PHE A 161 -1.13 -10.64 9.23
N GLU A 162 -1.09 -11.77 8.56
CA GLU A 162 -0.16 -12.04 7.48
C GLU A 162 -0.92 -12.57 6.26
N SER A 163 -0.54 -12.12 5.09
CA SER A 163 -1.03 -12.63 3.82
C SER A 163 0.12 -12.77 2.84
N GLN A 164 0.08 -13.84 2.03
CA GLN A 164 1.04 -14.13 0.99
C GLN A 164 0.29 -14.56 -0.26
N ILE A 165 0.28 -13.70 -1.27
CA ILE A 165 -0.44 -13.91 -2.53
C ILE A 165 0.54 -14.04 -3.69
N ASN A 166 0.47 -15.12 -4.45
CA ASN A 166 1.26 -15.27 -5.67
C ASN A 166 0.95 -14.16 -6.66
N ALA A 167 1.97 -13.55 -7.21
CA ALA A 167 1.81 -12.53 -8.23
C ALA A 167 1.33 -13.17 -9.55
N SER A 168 0.42 -12.51 -10.24
CA SER A 168 -0.09 -12.96 -11.54
C SER A 168 0.93 -12.82 -12.67
N ALA A 169 2.00 -12.05 -12.44
CA ALA A 169 3.13 -11.86 -13.34
C ALA A 169 4.39 -11.49 -12.54
N GLU A 170 5.56 -11.90 -13.04
CA GLU A 170 6.88 -11.60 -12.47
C GLU A 170 7.31 -10.14 -12.72
N ALA A 171 6.42 -9.19 -12.42
CA ALA A 171 6.59 -7.75 -12.67
C ALA A 171 5.73 -6.92 -11.71
N ALA A 172 6.00 -5.61 -11.63
CA ALA A 172 5.29 -4.69 -10.73
C ALA A 172 3.75 -4.74 -10.86
N PRO A 173 3.12 -4.81 -12.05
CA PRO A 173 1.67 -4.97 -12.16
C PRO A 173 1.12 -6.22 -11.47
N GLY A 174 1.83 -7.37 -11.59
CA GLY A 174 1.48 -8.61 -10.89
C GLY A 174 1.57 -8.48 -9.38
N GLY A 175 2.61 -7.82 -8.89
CA GLY A 175 2.77 -7.49 -7.47
C GLY A 175 1.67 -6.55 -6.96
N ALA A 176 1.27 -5.54 -7.75
CA ALA A 176 0.19 -4.62 -7.39
C ALA A 176 -1.18 -5.32 -7.32
N ALA A 177 -1.48 -6.23 -8.26
CA ALA A 177 -2.70 -7.03 -8.22
C ALA A 177 -2.73 -7.94 -6.98
N ALA A 178 -1.61 -8.61 -6.68
CA ALA A 178 -1.47 -9.46 -5.48
C ALA A 178 -1.60 -8.64 -4.18
N ALA A 179 -1.13 -7.37 -4.18
CA ALA A 179 -1.27 -6.46 -3.04
C ALA A 179 -2.73 -6.16 -2.71
N ASN A 180 -3.56 -5.95 -3.73
CA ASN A 180 -4.99 -5.72 -3.53
C ASN A 180 -5.70 -6.94 -2.94
N LEU A 181 -5.33 -8.15 -3.38
CA LEU A 181 -5.87 -9.40 -2.83
C LEU A 181 -5.41 -9.62 -1.38
N ALA A 182 -4.12 -9.42 -1.10
CA ALA A 182 -3.58 -9.53 0.26
C ALA A 182 -4.23 -8.53 1.22
N THR A 183 -4.48 -7.31 0.74
CA THR A 183 -5.19 -6.28 1.50
C THR A 183 -6.61 -6.70 1.82
N ALA A 184 -7.38 -7.22 0.85
CA ALA A 184 -8.74 -7.69 1.07
C ALA A 184 -8.80 -8.82 2.11
N GLU A 185 -7.87 -9.78 2.04
CA GLU A 185 -7.77 -10.88 3.00
C GLU A 185 -7.48 -10.37 4.42
N ILE A 186 -6.49 -9.49 4.58
CA ILE A 186 -6.15 -8.92 5.89
C ILE A 186 -7.28 -8.07 6.46
N LEU A 187 -7.97 -7.27 5.64
CA LEU A 187 -9.10 -6.47 6.08
C LEU A 187 -10.27 -7.32 6.58
N SER A 188 -10.56 -8.45 5.94
CA SER A 188 -11.57 -9.40 6.41
C SER A 188 -11.20 -9.97 7.78
N GLN A 189 -9.98 -10.47 7.93
CA GLN A 189 -9.49 -11.02 9.20
C GLN A 189 -9.45 -9.97 10.32
N LEU A 190 -9.04 -8.74 10.01
CA LEU A 190 -8.98 -7.62 10.95
C LEU A 190 -10.37 -7.25 11.47
N THR A 191 -11.36 -7.12 10.58
CA THR A 191 -12.72 -6.75 10.96
C THR A 191 -13.39 -7.82 11.81
N GLU A 192 -13.23 -9.09 11.48
CA GLU A 192 -13.72 -10.22 12.28
C GLU A 192 -13.09 -10.24 13.68
N TRP A 193 -11.76 -10.04 13.75
CA TRP A 193 -11.06 -9.98 15.02
C TRP A 193 -11.50 -8.79 15.88
N CYS A 194 -11.63 -7.59 15.30
CA CYS A 194 -12.11 -6.40 16.01
C CYS A 194 -13.51 -6.64 16.60
N ALA A 195 -14.41 -7.24 15.80
CA ALA A 195 -15.78 -7.55 16.24
C ALA A 195 -15.83 -8.61 17.36
N ALA A 196 -14.88 -9.54 17.38
CA ALA A 196 -14.78 -10.56 18.41
C ALA A 196 -14.22 -10.03 19.74
N VAL A 197 -13.21 -9.14 19.67
CA VAL A 197 -12.51 -8.58 20.84
C VAL A 197 -13.33 -7.46 21.51
N ALA A 198 -14.17 -6.75 20.75
CA ALA A 198 -14.99 -5.64 21.23
C ALA A 198 -16.23 -6.08 22.05
N LYS A 199 -16.49 -7.39 22.21
CA LYS A 199 -17.61 -7.95 22.99
C LYS A 199 -17.26 -8.01 24.46
#